data_c0f2bf8dd15d0680523bf681ff067fac
#
_entry.id   c0f2bf8dd15d0680523bf681ff067fac
#
_cell.length_a   1.000
_cell.length_b   1.000
_cell.length_c   1.000
_cell.angle_alpha   90.00
_cell.angle_beta   90.00
_cell.angle_gamma   90.00
#
_symmetry.space_group_name_H-M   'P 1'
#
loop_
_entity.id
_entity.type
_entity.pdbx_description
1 polymer ?
#
loop_
_entity_poly.entity_id
_entity_poly.type
_entity_poly.pdbx_seq_one_letter_code
_entity_poly.pdbx_strand_id
1 'polypeptide(L)'
;MIIGIDLGTTNSLAACFQDGRACIIPNRLRKNLTPSVVAVDEKAQILVGETAREYGRLHPERMAEVFKRFMGSERQYDLGGHKFRPEDLSAMVLRSLKEDAEAFLGSQVHEAVISVPAYFDDKRRRATKLAGELAGLKVERIISEPTAAAITYGLYDKTENTRFLVFDLGGGTFDVSILELCGPILEVRAVAGDNYLGGEDFTRVLEQEFYDKNGLDEDGLEWKERADVHEAAENSKKRFSLDGTVRMRCRIKGEEKDLSLNPGEYAELCLPLLERIRRPIQKSIADSHLKLQDIDQVVLVGGATRMPVIKDFVVKLFHKFPDVSVHPDEAVALGAAIQGP
;
A
#
# COMPACT_ATOMS: atom_id res chain seq x y z
N MET A 1 13.99 21.87 3.74
CA MET A 1 13.01 21.20 4.64
C MET A 1 13.05 19.71 4.34
N ILE A 2 12.84 18.87 5.38
CA ILE A 2 12.82 17.40 5.27
C ILE A 2 11.38 16.90 5.29
N ILE A 3 11.06 15.89 4.49
CA ILE A 3 9.74 15.22 4.46
C ILE A 3 9.88 13.72 4.67
N GLY A 4 8.84 13.10 5.22
CA GLY A 4 8.68 11.65 5.26
C GLY A 4 7.89 11.17 4.05
N ILE A 5 8.34 10.10 3.41
CA ILE A 5 7.68 9.53 2.25
C ILE A 5 7.43 8.04 2.48
N ASP A 6 6.17 7.65 2.33
CA ASP A 6 5.82 6.26 2.07
C ASP A 6 5.77 6.02 0.56
N LEU A 7 6.80 5.36 0.04
CA LEU A 7 6.85 4.95 -1.36
C LEU A 7 6.18 3.58 -1.49
N GLY A 8 4.85 3.55 -1.61
CA GLY A 8 4.09 2.31 -1.67
C GLY A 8 4.09 1.63 -3.05
N THR A 9 3.73 0.35 -3.10
CA THR A 9 3.61 -0.42 -4.34
C THR A 9 2.44 0.08 -5.21
N THR A 10 1.34 0.43 -4.58
CA THR A 10 0.09 0.85 -5.24
C THR A 10 -0.17 2.34 -5.09
N ASN A 11 0.06 2.89 -3.90
CA ASN A 11 -0.10 4.31 -3.60
C ASN A 11 1.08 4.78 -2.78
N SER A 12 1.44 6.04 -2.94
CA SER A 12 2.50 6.72 -2.19
C SER A 12 1.94 7.96 -1.50
N LEU A 13 2.56 8.34 -0.37
CA LEU A 13 2.20 9.50 0.42
C LEU A 13 3.43 10.28 0.85
N ALA A 14 3.24 11.58 1.07
CA ALA A 14 4.23 12.43 1.73
C ALA A 14 3.64 13.00 3.03
N ALA A 15 4.51 13.22 4.01
CA ALA A 15 4.16 13.84 5.29
C ALA A 15 5.28 14.81 5.72
N CYS A 16 4.94 15.79 6.51
CA CYS A 16 5.89 16.71 7.15
C CYS A 16 5.73 16.67 8.67
N PHE A 17 6.76 17.11 9.37
CA PHE A 17 6.73 17.31 10.81
C PHE A 17 6.84 18.81 11.09
N GLN A 18 5.77 19.41 11.60
CA GLN A 18 5.68 20.83 11.93
C GLN A 18 4.95 21.05 13.24
N ASP A 19 5.38 22.01 14.03
CA ASP A 19 4.77 22.40 15.30
C ASP A 19 4.55 21.21 16.26
N GLY A 20 5.51 20.28 16.28
CA GLY A 20 5.47 19.08 17.13
C GLY A 20 4.51 18.01 16.65
N ARG A 21 4.01 18.08 15.42
CA ARG A 21 3.05 17.11 14.84
C ARG A 21 3.46 16.66 13.45
N ALA A 22 3.25 15.39 13.17
CA ALA A 22 3.30 14.88 11.83
C ALA A 22 1.96 15.12 11.12
N CYS A 23 2.03 15.61 9.87
CA CYS A 23 0.86 15.93 9.07
C CYS A 23 1.04 15.37 7.65
N ILE A 24 0.00 14.76 7.10
CA ILE A 24 0.00 14.33 5.71
C ILE A 24 -0.03 15.55 4.78
N ILE A 25 0.74 15.47 3.72
CA ILE A 25 0.78 16.46 2.65
C ILE A 25 -0.17 15.98 1.54
N PRO A 26 -1.27 16.70 1.26
CA PRO A 26 -2.15 16.36 0.16
C PRO A 26 -1.48 16.65 -1.18
N ASN A 27 -1.77 15.84 -2.19
CA ASN A 27 -1.31 16.09 -3.55
C ASN A 27 -2.10 17.25 -4.21
N ARG A 28 -1.70 17.63 -5.44
CA ARG A 28 -2.35 18.70 -6.23
C ARG A 28 -3.85 18.50 -6.49
N LEU A 29 -4.35 17.27 -6.36
CA LEU A 29 -5.78 16.94 -6.44
C LEU A 29 -6.47 16.97 -5.06
N ARG A 30 -5.78 17.44 -4.02
CA ARG A 30 -6.24 17.47 -2.62
C ARG A 30 -6.58 16.08 -2.05
N LYS A 31 -5.93 15.04 -2.58
CA LYS A 31 -6.01 13.68 -2.06
C LYS A 31 -4.75 13.36 -1.26
N ASN A 32 -4.88 12.58 -0.19
CA ASN A 32 -3.72 12.16 0.62
C ASN A 32 -2.89 11.08 -0.10
N LEU A 33 -3.53 10.27 -0.94
CA LEU A 33 -2.90 9.18 -1.68
C LEU A 33 -2.59 9.59 -3.10
N THR A 34 -1.37 9.33 -3.54
CA THR A 34 -0.94 9.45 -4.94
C THR A 34 -0.69 8.05 -5.50
N PRO A 35 -1.42 7.59 -6.52
CA PRO A 35 -1.15 6.31 -7.16
C PRO A 35 0.31 6.19 -7.62
N SER A 36 0.95 5.07 -7.32
CA SER A 36 2.31 4.76 -7.78
C SER A 36 2.28 4.27 -9.22
N VAL A 37 1.79 5.13 -10.11
CA VAL A 37 1.57 4.86 -11.53
C VAL A 37 2.26 5.95 -12.34
N VAL A 38 2.94 5.54 -13.42
CA VAL A 38 3.62 6.43 -14.37
C VAL A 38 3.16 6.08 -15.78
N ALA A 39 2.88 7.08 -16.58
CA ALA A 39 2.60 6.90 -18.01
C ALA A 39 3.37 7.93 -18.85
N VAL A 40 3.57 7.61 -20.13
CA VAL A 40 4.16 8.52 -21.11
C VAL A 40 3.16 8.75 -22.23
N ASP A 41 2.72 9.99 -22.39
CA ASP A 41 1.73 10.33 -23.41
C ASP A 41 2.33 10.34 -24.84
N GLU A 42 1.51 10.61 -25.83
CA GLU A 42 1.95 10.66 -27.25
C GLU A 42 2.93 11.80 -27.53
N LYS A 43 3.00 12.81 -26.67
CA LYS A 43 3.93 13.95 -26.76
C LYS A 43 5.20 13.73 -25.94
N ALA A 44 5.43 12.50 -25.47
CA ALA A 44 6.52 12.13 -24.57
C ALA A 44 6.49 12.89 -23.21
N GLN A 45 5.31 13.36 -22.76
CA GLN A 45 5.15 13.95 -21.45
C GLN A 45 4.95 12.84 -20.39
N ILE A 46 5.63 13.00 -19.26
CA ILE A 46 5.51 12.07 -18.12
C ILE A 46 4.29 12.46 -17.32
N LEU A 47 3.39 11.51 -17.15
CA LEU A 47 2.22 11.59 -16.28
C LEU A 47 2.47 10.74 -15.02
N VAL A 48 2.01 11.20 -13.86
CA VAL A 48 2.17 10.49 -12.59
C VAL A 48 0.85 10.50 -11.83
N GLY A 49 0.60 9.44 -11.07
CA GLY A 49 -0.54 9.34 -10.18
C GLY A 49 -1.86 9.09 -10.90
N GLU A 50 -2.92 9.76 -10.47
CA GLU A 50 -4.27 9.58 -11.02
C GLU A 50 -4.34 9.85 -12.52
N THR A 51 -3.68 10.92 -12.97
CA THR A 51 -3.64 11.27 -14.40
C THR A 51 -2.98 10.17 -15.24
N ALA A 52 -1.91 9.55 -14.72
CA ALA A 52 -1.28 8.43 -15.38
C ALA A 52 -2.20 7.20 -15.43
N ARG A 53 -2.93 6.94 -14.35
CA ARG A 53 -3.88 5.82 -14.26
C ARG A 53 -5.04 5.99 -15.24
N GLU A 54 -5.63 7.18 -15.31
CA GLU A 54 -6.70 7.48 -16.25
C GLU A 54 -6.24 7.38 -17.70
N TYR A 55 -5.06 7.92 -18.02
CA TYR A 55 -4.47 7.80 -19.36
C TYR A 55 -4.18 6.34 -19.72
N GLY A 56 -3.62 5.57 -18.79
CA GLY A 56 -3.27 4.16 -18.97
C GLY A 56 -4.46 3.24 -19.22
N ARG A 57 -5.67 3.63 -18.79
CA ARG A 57 -6.91 2.90 -19.12
C ARG A 57 -7.19 2.86 -20.63
N LEU A 58 -6.74 3.87 -21.36
CA LEU A 58 -6.89 3.96 -22.81
C LEU A 58 -5.62 3.49 -23.54
N HIS A 59 -4.47 3.58 -22.87
CA HIS A 59 -3.14 3.31 -23.41
C HIS A 59 -2.32 2.43 -22.46
N PRO A 60 -2.74 1.18 -22.18
CA PRO A 60 -2.07 0.32 -21.20
C PRO A 60 -0.60 0.03 -21.54
N GLU A 61 -0.24 0.03 -22.83
CA GLU A 61 1.14 -0.14 -23.31
C GLU A 61 2.05 1.05 -23.01
N ARG A 62 1.49 2.16 -22.55
CA ARG A 62 2.20 3.41 -22.21
C ARG A 62 2.23 3.68 -20.71
N MET A 63 1.78 2.75 -19.88
CA MET A 63 1.66 2.89 -18.44
C MET A 63 2.48 1.82 -17.72
N ALA A 64 3.04 2.17 -16.58
CA ALA A 64 3.68 1.24 -15.65
C ALA A 64 3.13 1.44 -14.24
N GLU A 65 2.89 0.32 -13.58
CA GLU A 65 2.50 0.23 -12.18
C GLU A 65 3.22 -0.93 -11.50
N VAL A 66 3.12 -1.02 -10.18
CA VAL A 66 3.68 -2.12 -9.37
C VAL A 66 5.20 -2.28 -9.53
N PHE A 67 5.90 -1.30 -10.08
CA PHE A 67 7.33 -1.36 -10.37
C PHE A 67 8.20 -1.42 -9.10
N LYS A 68 7.71 -0.98 -7.95
CA LYS A 68 8.43 -1.10 -6.65
C LYS A 68 8.81 -2.55 -6.33
N ARG A 69 8.02 -3.53 -6.76
CA ARG A 69 8.34 -4.97 -6.57
C ARG A 69 9.65 -5.37 -7.22
N PHE A 70 10.09 -4.64 -8.24
CA PHE A 70 11.26 -4.94 -9.05
C PHE A 70 12.44 -3.99 -8.78
N MET A 71 12.40 -3.21 -7.70
CA MET A 71 13.50 -2.34 -7.29
C MET A 71 14.82 -3.12 -7.18
N GLY A 72 15.87 -2.54 -7.73
CA GLY A 72 17.20 -3.16 -7.77
C GLY A 72 17.36 -4.31 -8.77
N SER A 73 16.34 -4.61 -9.60
CA SER A 73 16.44 -5.62 -10.66
C SER A 73 16.83 -5.00 -12.00
N GLU A 74 17.14 -5.84 -12.98
CA GLU A 74 17.44 -5.42 -14.35
C GLU A 74 16.18 -5.27 -15.24
N ARG A 75 14.98 -5.34 -14.62
CA ARG A 75 13.73 -5.19 -15.36
C ARG A 75 13.65 -3.81 -16.00
N GLN A 76 13.15 -3.77 -17.22
CA GLN A 76 12.87 -2.54 -17.96
C GLN A 76 11.39 -2.48 -18.34
N TYR A 77 10.87 -1.28 -18.36
CA TYR A 77 9.51 -0.94 -18.79
C TYR A 77 9.63 -0.09 -20.04
N ASP A 78 8.97 -0.51 -21.13
CA ASP A 78 8.89 0.28 -22.35
C ASP A 78 7.55 1.03 -22.36
N LEU A 79 7.61 2.35 -22.27
CA LEU A 79 6.43 3.20 -22.27
C LEU A 79 6.46 4.08 -23.51
N GLY A 80 5.85 3.58 -24.60
CA GLY A 80 5.79 4.28 -25.88
C GLY A 80 7.15 4.50 -26.54
N GLY A 81 8.04 3.50 -26.47
CA GLY A 81 9.39 3.54 -27.03
C GLY A 81 10.46 4.11 -26.09
N HIS A 82 10.08 4.53 -24.88
CA HIS A 82 11.01 4.99 -23.86
C HIS A 82 11.21 3.90 -22.80
N LYS A 83 12.46 3.53 -22.53
CA LYS A 83 12.80 2.47 -21.57
C LYS A 83 13.17 3.05 -20.21
N PHE A 84 12.53 2.52 -19.18
CA PHE A 84 12.73 2.95 -17.78
C PHE A 84 13.04 1.76 -16.89
N ARG A 85 13.90 1.96 -15.90
CA ARG A 85 14.12 1.03 -14.80
C ARG A 85 13.12 1.29 -13.67
N PRO A 86 12.92 0.35 -12.74
CA PRO A 86 12.08 0.60 -11.57
C PRO A 86 12.49 1.84 -10.77
N GLU A 87 13.80 2.13 -10.68
CA GLU A 87 14.33 3.31 -10.02
C GLU A 87 13.90 4.61 -10.71
N ASP A 88 13.89 4.64 -12.05
CA ASP A 88 13.48 5.82 -12.83
C ASP A 88 12.00 6.12 -12.60
N LEU A 89 11.15 5.09 -12.66
CA LEU A 89 9.71 5.23 -12.42
C LEU A 89 9.42 5.67 -10.99
N SER A 90 10.14 5.09 -10.02
CA SER A 90 10.04 5.50 -8.61
C SER A 90 10.49 6.94 -8.41
N ALA A 91 11.55 7.37 -9.10
CA ALA A 91 12.01 8.76 -9.05
C ALA A 91 10.96 9.74 -9.58
N MET A 92 10.21 9.38 -10.62
CA MET A 92 9.11 10.21 -11.15
C MET A 92 7.99 10.38 -10.12
N VAL A 93 7.61 9.31 -9.40
CA VAL A 93 6.64 9.38 -8.30
C VAL A 93 7.17 10.24 -7.16
N LEU A 94 8.42 10.02 -6.73
CA LEU A 94 9.06 10.80 -5.66
C LEU A 94 9.17 12.29 -6.03
N ARG A 95 9.47 12.61 -7.28
CA ARG A 95 9.50 14.00 -7.78
C ARG A 95 8.12 14.65 -7.73
N SER A 96 7.07 13.92 -8.11
CA SER A 96 5.70 14.44 -8.01
C SER A 96 5.31 14.72 -6.55
N LEU A 97 5.65 13.82 -5.62
CA LEU A 97 5.41 14.04 -4.19
C LEU A 97 6.21 15.23 -3.63
N LYS A 98 7.46 15.41 -4.09
CA LYS A 98 8.28 16.58 -3.74
C LYS A 98 7.64 17.88 -4.20
N GLU A 99 7.19 17.95 -5.47
CA GLU A 99 6.52 19.12 -6.03
C GLU A 99 5.21 19.45 -5.28
N ASP A 100 4.43 18.43 -4.94
CA ASP A 100 3.20 18.59 -4.13
C ASP A 100 3.55 19.10 -2.72
N ALA A 101 4.65 18.60 -2.12
CA ALA A 101 5.12 19.06 -0.82
C ALA A 101 5.62 20.52 -0.87
N GLU A 102 6.38 20.90 -1.89
CA GLU A 102 6.84 22.29 -2.07
C GLU A 102 5.68 23.26 -2.24
N ALA A 103 4.65 22.86 -3.00
CA ALA A 103 3.44 23.66 -3.17
C ALA A 103 2.63 23.82 -1.88
N PHE A 104 2.52 22.73 -1.09
CA PHE A 104 1.80 22.75 0.20
C PHE A 104 2.54 23.56 1.27
N LEU A 105 3.85 23.37 1.38
CA LEU A 105 4.69 24.01 2.40
C LEU A 105 5.11 25.44 2.05
N GLY A 106 4.95 25.86 0.79
CA GLY A 106 5.41 27.18 0.31
C GLY A 106 6.93 27.34 0.36
N SER A 107 7.70 26.27 0.39
CA SER A 107 9.15 26.26 0.51
C SER A 107 9.78 25.06 -0.19
N GLN A 108 11.06 25.19 -0.57
CA GLN A 108 11.78 24.09 -1.23
C GLN A 108 12.01 22.90 -0.29
N VAL A 109 11.87 21.70 -0.83
CA VAL A 109 12.12 20.44 -0.16
C VAL A 109 13.38 19.81 -0.74
N HIS A 110 14.39 19.62 0.11
CA HIS A 110 15.70 19.09 -0.30
C HIS A 110 16.00 17.71 0.26
N GLU A 111 15.35 17.32 1.34
CA GLU A 111 15.69 16.14 2.12
C GLU A 111 14.46 15.26 2.35
N ALA A 112 14.67 13.94 2.42
CA ALA A 112 13.60 13.00 2.70
C ALA A 112 14.06 11.82 3.56
N VAL A 113 13.14 11.29 4.35
CA VAL A 113 13.16 9.94 4.91
C VAL A 113 12.19 9.10 4.10
N ILE A 114 12.65 8.00 3.49
CA ILE A 114 11.84 7.16 2.61
C ILE A 114 11.66 5.79 3.23
N SER A 115 10.42 5.28 3.26
CA SER A 115 10.10 3.96 3.76
C SER A 115 10.38 2.86 2.74
N VAL A 116 10.72 1.68 3.25
CA VAL A 116 10.86 0.44 2.47
C VAL A 116 10.31 -0.74 3.26
N PRO A 117 9.82 -1.80 2.58
CA PRO A 117 9.45 -3.04 3.25
C PRO A 117 10.60 -3.60 4.10
N ALA A 118 10.27 -4.24 5.22
CA ALA A 118 11.26 -4.78 6.15
C ALA A 118 12.19 -5.83 5.50
N TYR A 119 11.67 -6.58 4.52
CA TYR A 119 12.42 -7.64 3.81
C TYR A 119 13.31 -7.11 2.67
N PHE A 120 13.32 -5.80 2.40
CA PHE A 120 14.22 -5.25 1.37
C PHE A 120 15.67 -5.46 1.79
N ASP A 121 16.42 -6.14 0.91
CA ASP A 121 17.86 -6.30 1.02
C ASP A 121 18.61 -4.98 0.73
N ASP A 122 19.91 -4.98 0.94
CA ASP A 122 20.75 -3.80 0.70
C ASP A 122 20.70 -3.30 -0.74
N LYS A 123 20.53 -4.19 -1.71
CA LYS A 123 20.44 -3.81 -3.12
C LYS A 123 19.18 -2.99 -3.39
N ARG A 124 18.03 -3.44 -2.87
CA ARG A 124 16.75 -2.74 -3.01
C ARG A 124 16.72 -1.43 -2.21
N ARG A 125 17.34 -1.40 -1.02
CA ARG A 125 17.48 -0.17 -0.22
C ARG A 125 18.32 0.87 -0.95
N ARG A 126 19.45 0.48 -1.54
CA ARG A 126 20.27 1.38 -2.37
C ARG A 126 19.53 1.86 -3.62
N ALA A 127 18.76 0.99 -4.27
CA ALA A 127 17.94 1.37 -5.42
C ALA A 127 16.87 2.40 -5.03
N THR A 128 16.24 2.26 -3.86
CA THR A 128 15.28 3.25 -3.35
C THR A 128 15.96 4.58 -3.03
N LYS A 129 17.16 4.54 -2.44
CA LYS A 129 17.96 5.75 -2.22
C LYS A 129 18.30 6.46 -3.53
N LEU A 130 18.76 5.70 -4.53
CA LEU A 130 19.05 6.21 -5.87
C LEU A 130 17.80 6.87 -6.50
N ALA A 131 16.63 6.27 -6.37
CA ALA A 131 15.38 6.85 -6.87
C ALA A 131 15.09 8.21 -6.22
N GLY A 132 15.34 8.35 -4.91
CA GLY A 132 15.23 9.64 -4.20
C GLY A 132 16.23 10.67 -4.73
N GLU A 133 17.48 10.28 -4.95
CA GLU A 133 18.51 11.16 -5.51
C GLU A 133 18.18 11.60 -6.94
N LEU A 134 17.67 10.71 -7.79
CA LEU A 134 17.18 11.03 -9.14
C LEU A 134 15.96 11.98 -9.11
N ALA A 135 15.16 11.95 -8.06
CA ALA A 135 14.07 12.91 -7.83
C ALA A 135 14.55 14.27 -7.32
N GLY A 136 15.84 14.44 -7.08
CA GLY A 136 16.44 15.67 -6.54
C GLY A 136 16.23 15.84 -5.04
N LEU A 137 16.19 14.71 -4.30
CA LEU A 137 16.12 14.66 -2.85
C LEU A 137 17.42 14.11 -2.28
N LYS A 138 17.95 14.70 -1.23
CA LYS A 138 18.96 14.09 -0.39
C LYS A 138 18.23 13.10 0.55
N VAL A 139 18.47 11.82 0.36
CA VAL A 139 17.85 10.78 1.19
C VAL A 139 18.66 10.63 2.48
N GLU A 140 18.17 11.24 3.54
CA GLU A 140 18.84 11.24 4.86
C GLU A 140 18.76 9.85 5.50
N ARG A 141 17.63 9.17 5.34
CA ARG A 141 17.43 7.85 5.92
C ARG A 141 16.48 7.00 5.07
N ILE A 142 16.79 5.71 5.00
CA ILE A 142 15.85 4.66 4.61
C ILE A 142 15.35 3.99 5.88
N ILE A 143 14.04 4.01 6.12
CA ILE A 143 13.39 3.40 7.29
C ILE A 143 12.55 2.19 6.88
N SER A 144 12.44 1.17 7.73
CA SER A 144 11.50 0.07 7.45
C SER A 144 10.05 0.50 7.71
N GLU A 145 9.12 0.07 6.86
CA GLU A 145 7.68 0.36 6.98
C GLU A 145 7.12 0.01 8.38
N PRO A 146 7.40 -1.18 8.95
CA PRO A 146 6.90 -1.50 10.28
C PRO A 146 7.52 -0.63 11.39
N THR A 147 8.77 -0.21 11.24
CA THR A 147 9.41 0.71 12.19
C THR A 147 8.75 2.10 12.11
N ALA A 148 8.51 2.61 10.90
CA ALA A 148 7.81 3.87 10.72
C ALA A 148 6.40 3.83 11.31
N ALA A 149 5.64 2.78 11.03
CA ALA A 149 4.31 2.59 11.63
C ALA A 149 4.39 2.56 13.17
N ALA A 150 5.32 1.81 13.74
CA ALA A 150 5.52 1.74 15.18
C ALA A 150 5.76 3.12 15.82
N ILE A 151 6.54 3.98 15.17
CA ILE A 151 6.79 5.36 15.62
C ILE A 151 5.49 6.16 15.68
N THR A 152 4.68 6.09 14.62
CA THR A 152 3.42 6.83 14.53
C THR A 152 2.43 6.45 15.62
N TYR A 153 2.38 5.17 15.97
CA TYR A 153 1.52 4.68 17.06
C TYR A 153 2.06 4.99 18.47
N GLY A 154 3.13 5.81 18.57
CA GLY A 154 3.70 6.23 19.85
C GLY A 154 4.29 5.08 20.66
N LEU A 155 4.78 4.03 19.98
CA LEU A 155 5.27 2.84 20.67
C LEU A 155 6.54 3.11 21.47
N TYR A 156 7.28 4.19 21.16
CA TYR A 156 8.44 4.63 21.93
C TYR A 156 8.12 5.28 23.27
N ASP A 157 6.87 5.74 23.46
CA ASP A 157 6.44 6.37 24.72
C ASP A 157 6.03 5.34 25.78
N LYS A 158 6.02 4.07 25.44
CA LYS A 158 5.70 2.98 26.36
C LYS A 158 6.92 2.61 27.17
N THR A 159 6.76 2.55 28.49
CA THR A 159 7.85 2.32 29.47
C THR A 159 8.13 0.85 29.75
N GLU A 160 7.32 -0.07 29.22
CA GLU A 160 7.41 -1.50 29.46
C GLU A 160 7.80 -2.25 28.19
N ASN A 161 8.45 -3.42 28.36
CA ASN A 161 8.68 -4.34 27.27
C ASN A 161 7.34 -4.71 26.61
N THR A 162 7.11 -4.24 25.39
CA THR A 162 5.85 -4.43 24.68
C THR A 162 6.13 -5.07 23.33
N ARG A 163 5.34 -6.07 22.97
CA ARG A 163 5.46 -6.83 21.71
C ARG A 163 4.33 -6.46 20.78
N PHE A 164 4.71 -5.99 19.62
CA PHE A 164 3.78 -5.53 18.60
C PHE A 164 3.82 -6.46 17.39
N LEU A 165 2.67 -6.70 16.83
CA LEU A 165 2.58 -7.28 15.50
C LEU A 165 2.08 -6.19 14.56
N VAL A 166 2.91 -5.80 13.60
CA VAL A 166 2.51 -4.93 12.49
C VAL A 166 1.99 -5.82 11.37
N PHE A 167 0.70 -5.66 11.08
CA PHE A 167 -0.02 -6.34 10.02
C PHE A 167 -0.19 -5.36 8.86
N ASP A 168 0.65 -5.47 7.86
CA ASP A 168 0.65 -4.56 6.70
C ASP A 168 0.06 -5.27 5.48
N LEU A 169 -1.16 -4.89 5.10
CA LEU A 169 -1.83 -5.36 3.91
C LEU A 169 -2.08 -4.20 2.95
N GLY A 170 -1.17 -4.08 1.99
CA GLY A 170 -1.25 -3.11 0.92
C GLY A 170 -2.15 -3.55 -0.23
N GLY A 171 -2.05 -2.86 -1.38
CA GLY A 171 -2.82 -3.23 -2.57
C GLY A 171 -2.37 -4.55 -3.20
N GLY A 172 -1.10 -4.91 -3.09
CA GLY A 172 -0.57 -6.10 -3.77
C GLY A 172 0.45 -6.91 -2.98
N THR A 173 0.73 -6.55 -1.73
CA THR A 173 1.66 -7.24 -0.83
C THR A 173 1.06 -7.36 0.56
N PHE A 174 1.41 -8.43 1.23
CA PHE A 174 1.14 -8.65 2.65
C PHE A 174 2.44 -8.86 3.39
N ASP A 175 2.67 -8.07 4.42
CA ASP A 175 3.81 -8.16 5.31
C ASP A 175 3.37 -8.23 6.76
N VAL A 176 4.03 -9.05 7.52
CA VAL A 176 3.84 -9.15 8.97
C VAL A 176 5.20 -9.06 9.65
N SER A 177 5.32 -8.15 10.60
CA SER A 177 6.53 -7.94 11.38
C SER A 177 6.22 -8.00 12.87
N ILE A 178 7.03 -8.71 13.62
CA ILE A 178 6.98 -8.73 15.07
C ILE A 178 8.09 -7.84 15.59
N LEU A 179 7.71 -6.82 16.35
CA LEU A 179 8.60 -5.87 16.98
C LEU A 179 8.51 -6.00 18.50
N GLU A 180 9.62 -5.87 19.17
CA GLU A 180 9.72 -5.84 20.62
C GLU A 180 10.39 -4.53 21.06
N LEU A 181 9.71 -3.79 21.93
CA LEU A 181 10.26 -2.61 22.56
C LEU A 181 10.93 -3.04 23.87
N CYS A 182 12.26 -2.89 23.93
CA CYS A 182 13.07 -3.16 25.11
C CYS A 182 13.68 -1.84 25.63
N GLY A 183 13.01 -1.17 26.55
CA GLY A 183 13.38 0.19 26.94
C GLY A 183 13.32 1.14 25.74
N PRO A 184 14.40 1.87 25.40
CA PRO A 184 14.40 2.79 24.27
C PRO A 184 14.69 2.10 22.90
N ILE A 185 14.91 0.79 22.89
CA ILE A 185 15.31 0.05 21.69
C ILE A 185 14.11 -0.68 21.12
N LEU A 186 13.78 -0.41 19.85
CA LEU A 186 12.80 -1.16 19.07
C LEU A 186 13.54 -2.19 18.22
N GLU A 187 13.34 -3.47 18.53
CA GLU A 187 13.93 -4.60 17.84
C GLU A 187 12.93 -5.25 16.91
N VAL A 188 13.32 -5.56 15.66
CA VAL A 188 12.53 -6.37 14.74
C VAL A 188 12.90 -7.83 14.98
N ARG A 189 12.00 -8.60 15.61
CA ARG A 189 12.21 -9.99 16.01
C ARG A 189 12.01 -10.96 14.86
N ALA A 190 11.02 -10.72 14.02
CA ALA A 190 10.71 -11.56 12.86
C ALA A 190 9.96 -10.78 11.80
N VAL A 191 10.16 -11.19 10.54
CA VAL A 191 9.44 -10.68 9.37
C VAL A 191 9.05 -11.85 8.49
N ALA A 192 7.81 -11.86 8.02
CA ALA A 192 7.33 -12.78 7.00
C ALA A 192 6.32 -12.05 6.11
N GLY A 193 6.02 -12.61 4.93
CA GLY A 193 5.08 -11.96 4.02
C GLY A 193 4.74 -12.81 2.80
N ASP A 194 3.85 -12.26 1.98
CA ASP A 194 3.49 -12.77 0.65
C ASP A 194 3.50 -11.58 -0.34
N ASN A 195 4.48 -11.55 -1.24
CA ASN A 195 4.68 -10.47 -2.21
C ASN A 195 3.62 -10.43 -3.32
N TYR A 196 2.71 -11.40 -3.34
CA TYR A 196 1.67 -11.56 -4.34
C TYR A 196 0.29 -11.66 -3.71
N LEU A 197 0.12 -11.13 -2.50
CA LEU A 197 -1.14 -11.09 -1.77
C LEU A 197 -1.42 -9.67 -1.30
N GLY A 198 -2.57 -9.12 -1.67
CA GLY A 198 -2.95 -7.77 -1.28
C GLY A 198 -4.41 -7.47 -1.59
N GLY A 199 -4.81 -6.22 -1.45
CA GLY A 199 -6.16 -5.75 -1.73
C GLY A 199 -6.67 -6.09 -3.12
N GLU A 200 -5.77 -6.22 -4.10
CA GLU A 200 -6.07 -6.61 -5.47
C GLU A 200 -6.64 -8.03 -5.57
N ASP A 201 -6.10 -8.98 -4.78
CA ASP A 201 -6.63 -10.34 -4.73
C ASP A 201 -8.08 -10.38 -4.23
N PHE A 202 -8.41 -9.50 -3.27
CA PHE A 202 -9.78 -9.36 -2.76
C PHE A 202 -10.71 -8.69 -3.78
N THR A 203 -10.21 -7.80 -4.62
CA THR A 203 -10.95 -7.25 -5.77
C THR A 203 -11.23 -8.36 -6.77
N ARG A 204 -10.22 -9.19 -7.07
CA ARG A 204 -10.33 -10.31 -8.01
C ARG A 204 -11.39 -11.34 -7.58
N VAL A 205 -11.56 -11.58 -6.29
CA VAL A 205 -12.64 -12.43 -5.76
C VAL A 205 -14.01 -11.88 -6.17
N LEU A 206 -14.24 -10.56 -6.10
CA LEU A 206 -15.48 -9.94 -6.50
C LEU A 206 -15.72 -9.97 -8.02
N GLU A 207 -14.65 -9.80 -8.81
CA GLU A 207 -14.74 -9.91 -10.26
C GLU A 207 -15.14 -11.32 -10.66
N GLN A 208 -14.48 -12.34 -10.10
CA GLN A 208 -14.78 -13.72 -10.42
C GLN A 208 -16.22 -14.07 -10.06
N GLU A 209 -16.69 -13.70 -8.87
CA GLU A 209 -18.07 -13.94 -8.44
C GLU A 209 -19.06 -13.19 -9.34
N PHE A 210 -18.72 -11.97 -9.79
CA PHE A 210 -19.55 -11.23 -10.75
C PHE A 210 -19.65 -11.96 -12.08
N TYR A 211 -18.55 -12.48 -12.61
CA TYR A 211 -18.55 -13.25 -13.85
C TYR A 211 -19.37 -14.53 -13.71
N ASP A 212 -19.14 -15.28 -12.64
CA ASP A 212 -19.81 -16.57 -12.38
C ASP A 212 -21.34 -16.38 -12.24
N LYS A 213 -21.77 -15.41 -11.44
CA LYS A 213 -23.18 -15.10 -11.22
C LYS A 213 -23.91 -14.69 -12.49
N ASN A 214 -23.25 -13.96 -13.37
CA ASN A 214 -23.84 -13.44 -14.60
C ASN A 214 -23.59 -14.35 -15.82
N GLY A 215 -22.94 -15.51 -15.65
CA GLY A 215 -22.62 -16.44 -16.74
C GLY A 215 -21.71 -15.82 -17.81
N LEU A 216 -20.76 -14.97 -17.39
CA LEU A 216 -19.84 -14.27 -18.27
C LEU A 216 -18.51 -15.02 -18.32
N ASP A 217 -17.96 -15.11 -19.53
CA ASP A 217 -16.58 -15.56 -19.75
C ASP A 217 -15.68 -14.33 -19.86
N GLU A 218 -14.73 -14.19 -18.93
CA GLU A 218 -13.79 -13.06 -18.88
C GLU A 218 -13.01 -12.89 -20.19
N ASP A 219 -12.56 -14.01 -20.78
CA ASP A 219 -11.77 -14.00 -22.02
C ASP A 219 -12.63 -13.53 -23.23
N GLY A 220 -13.94 -13.68 -23.14
CA GLY A 220 -14.89 -13.24 -24.17
C GLY A 220 -15.33 -11.78 -24.04
N LEU A 221 -14.81 -11.01 -23.06
CA LEU A 221 -15.09 -9.60 -22.87
C LEU A 221 -14.04 -8.71 -23.53
N GLU A 222 -14.49 -7.53 -23.99
CA GLU A 222 -13.57 -6.49 -24.43
C GLU A 222 -12.72 -5.99 -23.24
N TRP A 223 -11.50 -5.52 -23.52
CA TRP A 223 -10.61 -5.01 -22.48
C TRP A 223 -11.26 -3.87 -21.65
N LYS A 224 -12.08 -3.03 -22.29
CA LYS A 224 -12.82 -1.95 -21.63
C LYS A 224 -13.85 -2.48 -20.65
N GLU A 225 -14.60 -3.50 -21.05
CA GLU A 225 -15.61 -4.13 -20.19
C GLU A 225 -14.96 -4.77 -18.97
N ARG A 226 -13.81 -5.43 -19.14
CA ARG A 226 -13.01 -5.97 -18.01
C ARG A 226 -12.54 -4.86 -17.08
N ALA A 227 -12.06 -3.74 -17.63
CA ALA A 227 -11.66 -2.58 -16.83
C ALA A 227 -12.81 -1.98 -16.04
N ASP A 228 -14.00 -1.89 -16.64
CA ASP A 228 -15.21 -1.40 -15.97
C ASP A 228 -15.64 -2.34 -14.83
N VAL A 229 -15.57 -3.66 -15.02
CA VAL A 229 -15.83 -4.66 -13.96
C VAL A 229 -14.82 -4.54 -12.83
N HIS A 230 -13.54 -4.43 -13.15
CA HIS A 230 -12.47 -4.23 -12.17
C HIS A 230 -12.72 -2.96 -11.33
N GLU A 231 -13.03 -1.84 -11.97
CA GLU A 231 -13.32 -0.59 -11.27
C GLU A 231 -14.54 -0.70 -10.36
N ALA A 232 -15.60 -1.35 -10.84
CA ALA A 232 -16.81 -1.57 -10.05
C ALA A 232 -16.52 -2.46 -8.83
N ALA A 233 -15.72 -3.52 -9.00
CA ALA A 233 -15.29 -4.40 -7.92
C ALA A 233 -14.47 -3.66 -6.87
N GLU A 234 -13.44 -2.91 -7.29
CA GLU A 234 -12.59 -2.12 -6.40
C GLU A 234 -13.39 -1.05 -5.63
N ASN A 235 -14.29 -0.34 -6.32
CA ASN A 235 -15.16 0.65 -5.69
C ASN A 235 -16.13 0.00 -4.69
N SER A 236 -16.69 -1.17 -5.03
CA SER A 236 -17.61 -1.91 -4.17
C SER A 236 -16.88 -2.44 -2.92
N LYS A 237 -15.67 -2.96 -3.08
CA LYS A 237 -14.80 -3.38 -1.98
C LYS A 237 -14.52 -2.23 -1.01
N LYS A 238 -14.19 -1.03 -1.52
CA LYS A 238 -13.94 0.16 -0.70
C LYS A 238 -15.20 0.61 0.05
N ARG A 239 -16.35 0.59 -0.61
CA ARG A 239 -17.65 0.95 0.00
C ARG A 239 -18.14 -0.07 1.01
N PHE A 240 -17.79 -1.34 0.86
CA PHE A 240 -18.18 -2.39 1.80
C PHE A 240 -17.87 -2.06 3.25
N SER A 241 -16.75 -1.37 3.50
CA SER A 241 -16.39 -0.88 4.83
C SER A 241 -17.34 0.17 5.40
N LEU A 242 -18.15 0.81 4.57
CA LEU A 242 -19.12 1.86 4.95
C LEU A 242 -20.55 1.32 4.94
N ASP A 243 -20.93 0.58 3.90
CA ASP A 243 -22.32 0.20 3.61
C ASP A 243 -22.69 -1.20 4.17
N GLY A 244 -21.69 -1.99 4.60
CA GLY A 244 -21.91 -3.33 5.12
C GLY A 244 -22.39 -4.36 4.08
N THR A 245 -22.46 -4.00 2.79
CA THR A 245 -22.83 -4.89 1.69
C THR A 245 -21.99 -4.62 0.45
N VAL A 246 -21.64 -5.66 -0.30
CA VAL A 246 -21.04 -5.53 -1.63
C VAL A 246 -22.14 -5.32 -2.65
N ARG A 247 -22.01 -4.29 -3.47
CA ARG A 247 -22.94 -4.04 -4.59
C ARG A 247 -22.15 -3.57 -5.80
N MET A 248 -22.18 -4.36 -6.86
CA MET A 248 -21.57 -4.04 -8.15
C MET A 248 -22.64 -3.91 -9.21
N ARG A 249 -22.44 -2.98 -10.14
CA ARG A 249 -23.24 -2.85 -11.37
C ARG A 249 -22.32 -2.47 -12.50
N CYS A 250 -22.42 -3.19 -13.62
CA CYS A 250 -21.70 -2.92 -14.84
C CYS A 250 -22.58 -3.14 -16.06
N ARG A 251 -22.31 -2.38 -17.11
CA ARG A 251 -22.97 -2.59 -18.40
C ARG A 251 -22.07 -3.40 -19.30
N ILE A 252 -22.48 -4.66 -19.58
CA ILE A 252 -21.70 -5.62 -20.37
C ILE A 252 -22.52 -5.99 -21.61
N LYS A 253 -21.93 -5.84 -22.80
CA LYS A 253 -22.59 -6.11 -24.09
C LYS A 253 -23.94 -5.42 -24.23
N GLY A 254 -24.05 -4.19 -23.67
CA GLY A 254 -25.25 -3.39 -23.71
C GLY A 254 -26.30 -3.71 -22.63
N GLU A 255 -26.15 -4.77 -21.85
CA GLU A 255 -27.03 -5.18 -20.76
C GLU A 255 -26.48 -4.77 -19.40
N GLU A 256 -27.35 -4.37 -18.47
CA GLU A 256 -26.98 -4.11 -17.08
C GLU A 256 -26.86 -5.43 -16.31
N LYS A 257 -25.71 -5.66 -15.69
CA LYS A 257 -25.41 -6.82 -14.86
C LYS A 257 -25.09 -6.37 -13.43
N ASP A 258 -25.50 -7.16 -12.43
CA ASP A 258 -25.28 -6.81 -11.03
C ASP A 258 -24.76 -7.98 -10.20
N LEU A 259 -24.11 -7.63 -9.07
CA LEU A 259 -23.75 -8.54 -7.99
C LEU A 259 -24.10 -7.86 -6.67
N SER A 260 -24.73 -8.60 -5.78
CA SER A 260 -24.96 -8.18 -4.40
C SER A 260 -24.59 -9.32 -3.47
N LEU A 261 -23.75 -9.05 -2.48
CA LEU A 261 -23.30 -10.01 -1.46
C LEU A 261 -23.50 -9.41 -0.07
N ASN A 262 -23.97 -10.21 0.86
CA ASN A 262 -23.93 -9.86 2.27
C ASN A 262 -22.52 -10.11 2.86
N PRO A 263 -22.23 -9.63 4.10
CA PRO A 263 -20.89 -9.78 4.71
C PRO A 263 -20.42 -11.22 4.86
N GLY A 264 -21.34 -12.15 5.16
CA GLY A 264 -21.03 -13.56 5.33
C GLY A 264 -20.62 -14.21 4.01
N GLU A 265 -21.38 -13.97 2.95
CA GLU A 265 -21.09 -14.49 1.61
C GLU A 265 -19.72 -14.02 1.11
N TYR A 266 -19.42 -12.71 1.27
CA TYR A 266 -18.10 -12.21 0.88
C TYR A 266 -16.98 -12.78 1.74
N ALA A 267 -17.20 -12.94 3.06
CA ALA A 267 -16.21 -13.55 3.93
C ALA A 267 -15.91 -15.02 3.56
N GLU A 268 -16.93 -15.79 3.16
CA GLU A 268 -16.74 -17.17 2.68
C GLU A 268 -15.90 -17.20 1.40
N LEU A 269 -16.17 -16.35 0.44
CA LEU A 269 -15.39 -16.23 -0.79
C LEU A 269 -13.92 -15.85 -0.51
N CYS A 270 -13.67 -15.09 0.54
CA CYS A 270 -12.32 -14.66 0.95
C CYS A 270 -11.54 -15.71 1.76
N LEU A 271 -12.14 -16.81 2.19
CA LEU A 271 -11.45 -17.83 3.04
C LEU A 271 -10.10 -18.30 2.48
N PRO A 272 -9.94 -18.59 1.19
CA PRO A 272 -8.64 -19.00 0.64
C PRO A 272 -7.55 -17.93 0.81
N LEU A 273 -7.90 -16.64 0.69
CA LEU A 273 -6.98 -15.53 0.89
C LEU A 273 -6.63 -15.35 2.37
N LEU A 274 -7.59 -15.52 3.27
CA LEU A 274 -7.36 -15.46 4.72
C LEU A 274 -6.41 -16.61 5.19
N GLU A 275 -6.51 -17.78 4.60
CA GLU A 275 -5.56 -18.86 4.87
C GLU A 275 -4.15 -18.56 4.31
N ARG A 276 -4.05 -17.88 3.18
CA ARG A 276 -2.76 -17.36 2.68
C ARG A 276 -2.15 -16.36 3.66
N ILE A 277 -2.95 -15.44 4.21
CA ILE A 277 -2.53 -14.47 5.25
C ILE A 277 -2.06 -15.18 6.52
N ARG A 278 -2.74 -16.23 6.95
CA ARG A 278 -2.43 -16.98 8.17
C ARG A 278 -1.00 -17.55 8.16
N ARG A 279 -0.54 -18.05 7.01
CA ARG A 279 0.78 -18.71 6.89
C ARG A 279 1.95 -17.80 7.26
N PRO A 280 2.12 -16.58 6.71
CA PRO A 280 3.17 -15.66 7.14
C PRO A 280 3.07 -15.28 8.62
N ILE A 281 1.86 -15.12 9.17
CA ILE A 281 1.68 -14.84 10.60
C ILE A 281 2.23 -16.00 11.44
N GLN A 282 1.84 -17.25 11.14
CA GLN A 282 2.34 -18.43 11.83
C GLN A 282 3.86 -18.53 11.75
N LYS A 283 4.44 -18.22 10.57
CA LYS A 283 5.87 -18.23 10.36
C LYS A 283 6.56 -17.17 11.23
N SER A 284 6.08 -15.91 11.21
CA SER A 284 6.69 -14.83 12.00
C SER A 284 6.61 -15.12 13.52
N ILE A 285 5.51 -15.68 13.99
CA ILE A 285 5.36 -16.12 15.39
C ILE A 285 6.40 -17.22 15.73
N ALA A 286 6.56 -18.23 14.87
CA ALA A 286 7.54 -19.29 15.08
C ALA A 286 8.98 -18.75 15.05
N ASP A 287 9.32 -17.91 14.07
CA ASP A 287 10.64 -17.32 13.90
C ASP A 287 11.02 -16.37 15.07
N SER A 288 10.05 -15.71 15.69
CA SER A 288 10.23 -14.86 16.86
C SER A 288 10.36 -15.64 18.18
N HIS A 289 10.12 -16.96 18.17
CA HIS A 289 10.01 -17.81 19.37
C HIS A 289 8.92 -17.37 20.36
N LEU A 290 7.90 -16.68 19.89
CA LEU A 290 6.73 -16.23 20.65
C LEU A 290 5.51 -17.09 20.40
N LYS A 291 4.48 -16.89 21.21
CA LYS A 291 3.13 -17.42 20.99
C LYS A 291 2.19 -16.26 20.61
N LEU A 292 1.08 -16.55 19.96
CA LEU A 292 0.06 -15.52 19.62
C LEU A 292 -0.39 -14.71 20.84
N GLN A 293 -0.51 -15.34 22.00
CA GLN A 293 -0.91 -14.68 23.25
C GLN A 293 0.15 -13.72 23.81
N ASP A 294 1.42 -13.86 23.40
CA ASP A 294 2.54 -13.02 23.84
C ASP A 294 2.58 -11.69 23.08
N ILE A 295 1.79 -11.56 22.03
CA ILE A 295 1.63 -10.29 21.30
C ILE A 295 0.72 -9.37 22.10
N ASP A 296 1.25 -8.23 22.55
CA ASP A 296 0.50 -7.28 23.36
C ASP A 296 -0.47 -6.44 22.52
N GLN A 297 -0.04 -6.05 21.32
CA GLN A 297 -0.81 -5.15 20.45
C GLN A 297 -0.66 -5.54 18.97
N VAL A 298 -1.76 -5.44 18.23
CA VAL A 298 -1.76 -5.59 16.75
C VAL A 298 -2.01 -4.22 16.12
N VAL A 299 -1.13 -3.83 15.22
CA VAL A 299 -1.19 -2.56 14.48
C VAL A 299 -1.52 -2.87 13.04
N LEU A 300 -2.53 -2.23 12.48
CA LEU A 300 -2.96 -2.38 11.10
C LEU A 300 -2.36 -1.27 10.24
N VAL A 301 -1.73 -1.67 9.14
CA VAL A 301 -1.11 -0.81 8.14
C VAL A 301 -1.60 -1.22 6.76
N GLY A 302 -1.69 -0.25 5.84
CA GLY A 302 -2.14 -0.47 4.48
C GLY A 302 -3.66 -0.42 4.32
N GLY A 303 -4.11 0.10 3.18
CA GLY A 303 -5.53 0.38 2.92
C GLY A 303 -6.44 -0.83 2.93
N ALA A 304 -5.93 -2.00 2.54
CA ALA A 304 -6.71 -3.23 2.51
C ALA A 304 -7.07 -3.75 3.93
N THR A 305 -6.36 -3.32 4.97
CA THR A 305 -6.73 -3.65 6.37
C THR A 305 -8.03 -2.99 6.83
N ARG A 306 -8.53 -2.02 6.09
CA ARG A 306 -9.82 -1.36 6.37
C ARG A 306 -11.02 -2.28 6.12
N MET A 307 -10.85 -3.33 5.30
CA MET A 307 -11.92 -4.28 5.03
C MET A 307 -12.41 -4.97 6.31
N PRO A 308 -13.72 -5.05 6.54
CA PRO A 308 -14.29 -5.72 7.71
C PRO A 308 -13.82 -7.17 7.84
N VAL A 309 -13.72 -7.91 6.74
CA VAL A 309 -13.26 -9.30 6.71
C VAL A 309 -11.84 -9.46 7.30
N ILE A 310 -10.96 -8.47 7.09
CA ILE A 310 -9.60 -8.47 7.65
C ILE A 310 -9.62 -8.15 9.14
N LYS A 311 -10.40 -7.14 9.55
CA LYS A 311 -10.53 -6.79 10.98
C LYS A 311 -11.08 -7.96 11.78
N ASP A 312 -12.13 -8.59 11.28
CA ASP A 312 -12.74 -9.77 11.90
C ASP A 312 -11.77 -10.96 11.99
N PHE A 313 -10.98 -11.15 10.92
CA PHE A 313 -9.94 -12.18 10.89
C PHE A 313 -8.89 -11.93 11.99
N VAL A 314 -8.39 -10.69 12.10
CA VAL A 314 -7.39 -10.30 13.12
C VAL A 314 -7.96 -10.48 14.52
N VAL A 315 -9.18 -10.00 14.79
CA VAL A 315 -9.84 -10.17 16.11
C VAL A 315 -10.00 -11.64 16.46
N LYS A 316 -10.47 -12.47 15.52
CA LYS A 316 -10.64 -13.92 15.74
C LYS A 316 -9.30 -14.64 15.98
N LEU A 317 -8.23 -14.21 15.31
CA LEU A 317 -6.92 -14.87 15.43
C LEU A 317 -6.18 -14.50 16.72
N PHE A 318 -6.20 -13.22 17.10
CA PHE A 318 -5.43 -12.71 18.23
C PHE A 318 -6.25 -12.55 19.52
N HIS A 319 -7.58 -12.67 19.44
CA HIS A 319 -8.51 -12.35 20.54
C HIS A 319 -8.30 -10.94 21.13
N LYS A 320 -7.86 -10.00 20.30
CA LYS A 320 -7.58 -8.61 20.61
C LYS A 320 -8.09 -7.71 19.49
N PHE A 321 -8.59 -6.53 19.87
CA PHE A 321 -8.92 -5.51 18.90
C PHE A 321 -7.63 -4.84 18.40
N PRO A 322 -7.46 -4.66 17.10
CA PRO A 322 -6.32 -3.92 16.58
C PRO A 322 -6.41 -2.44 16.97
N ASP A 323 -5.24 -1.81 17.09
CA ASP A 323 -5.18 -0.36 17.30
C ASP A 323 -5.61 0.36 16.02
N VAL A 324 -6.56 1.28 16.16
CA VAL A 324 -7.14 2.08 15.07
C VAL A 324 -6.97 3.58 15.31
N SER A 325 -6.08 3.97 16.22
CA SER A 325 -5.83 5.38 16.55
C SER A 325 -5.23 6.18 15.41
N VAL A 326 -4.55 5.50 14.48
CA VAL A 326 -3.96 6.09 13.27
C VAL A 326 -4.63 5.50 12.04
N HIS A 327 -4.78 6.34 11.00
CA HIS A 327 -5.30 5.86 9.71
C HIS A 327 -4.30 4.89 9.06
N PRO A 328 -4.68 3.64 8.72
CA PRO A 328 -3.74 2.62 8.25
C PRO A 328 -2.96 3.01 7.00
N ASP A 329 -3.55 3.81 6.10
CA ASP A 329 -2.87 4.29 4.90
C ASP A 329 -1.78 5.34 5.19
N GLU A 330 -1.85 6.01 6.35
CA GLU A 330 -1.03 7.19 6.67
C GLU A 330 0.10 6.89 7.65
N ALA A 331 -0.01 5.78 8.37
CA ALA A 331 0.87 5.45 9.49
C ALA A 331 2.36 5.45 9.10
N VAL A 332 2.71 4.92 7.94
CA VAL A 332 4.10 4.81 7.49
C VAL A 332 4.68 6.17 7.12
N ALA A 333 3.94 6.99 6.36
CA ALA A 333 4.41 8.33 5.98
C ALA A 333 4.58 9.26 7.18
N LEU A 334 3.62 9.23 8.12
CA LEU A 334 3.70 10.00 9.36
C LEU A 334 4.92 9.60 10.19
N GLY A 335 5.18 8.30 10.35
CA GLY A 335 6.34 7.82 11.08
C GLY A 335 7.67 8.17 10.42
N ALA A 336 7.73 8.12 9.09
CA ALA A 336 8.89 8.58 8.33
C ALA A 336 9.14 10.09 8.56
N ALA A 337 8.08 10.91 8.62
CA ALA A 337 8.20 12.35 8.89
C ALA A 337 8.70 12.65 10.32
N ILE A 338 8.25 11.89 11.32
CA ILE A 338 8.72 12.03 12.71
C ILE A 338 10.22 11.76 12.83
N GLN A 339 10.79 10.92 11.96
CA GLN A 339 12.22 10.59 11.96
C GLN A 339 13.09 11.58 11.17
N GLY A 340 12.49 12.61 10.59
CA GLY A 340 13.18 13.63 9.80
C GLY A 340 13.98 14.64 10.63
N PRO A 341 13.47 15.18 11.72
CA PRO A 341 14.17 16.17 12.57
C PRO A 341 15.38 15.60 13.29
#